data_267c4f100ebbd938a19e53495b0a35d7
#
_entry.id   267c4f100ebbd938a19e53495b0a35d7
#
_cell.length_a   1.000
_cell.length_b   1.000
_cell.length_c   1.000
_cell.angle_alpha   90.00
_cell.angle_beta   90.00
_cell.angle_gamma   90.00
#
_symmetry.space_group_name_H-M   'P 1'
#
loop_
_entity.id
_entity.type
_entity.pdbx_description
1 polymer ?
#
loop_
_entity_poly.entity_id
_entity_poly.type
_entity_poly.pdbx_seq_one_letter_code
_entity_poly.pdbx_strand_id
1 'polypeptide(L)'
;TRHAFLGTARDVTIRGLIIEKYASPAQYGAIHPRVGNEVGTGWRIEGNAIRWNHGCGIRIADGMYIGRNYVVGNGQMGIGDIGNDVVVEDNEIAWNNYAGYAAEWEAGGAKFVKTNRLVVRRNYVHNNRGTGLWTDIDNINTIYEFNHVVDNWGPGIQHEISYDAVIRHNYLRGNGRGGDAWVWGSQILVQNSQNVEVHDNYVEVNEDYGDGIFLVYQRRGSGRYGPYITVNNWVHHNEVVFKGNAGTTGAAADFDHETLYSGNNRFNNNGYRVPRTDMNKWEWRGVRNWIGFQSQGQDVAGWALSHRDYAILTNQEEGQK
;
A
#
# COMPACT_ATOMS: atom_id res chain seq x y z
N THR A 1 -21.78 22.74 -7.79
CA THR A 1 -20.46 23.38 -7.56
C THR A 1 -19.34 22.33 -7.70
N ARG A 2 -18.10 22.80 -7.99
CA ARG A 2 -16.95 21.88 -8.20
C ARG A 2 -16.30 21.47 -6.89
N HIS A 3 -16.33 22.32 -5.88
CA HIS A 3 -15.64 22.11 -4.59
C HIS A 3 -16.56 22.48 -3.45
N ALA A 4 -16.43 21.79 -2.32
CA ALA A 4 -17.00 22.20 -1.04
C ALA A 4 -16.12 23.27 -0.41
N PHE A 5 -14.80 23.00 -0.39
CA PHE A 5 -13.80 23.90 0.15
C PHE A 5 -12.66 24.04 -0.87
N LEU A 6 -12.45 25.27 -1.33
CA LEU A 6 -11.36 25.66 -2.24
C LEU A 6 -10.71 26.89 -1.65
N GLY A 7 -9.41 26.89 -1.46
CA GLY A 7 -8.71 28.06 -0.95
C GLY A 7 -7.25 27.81 -0.60
N THR A 8 -6.55 28.88 -0.24
CA THR A 8 -5.12 28.89 0.09
C THR A 8 -4.83 29.43 1.49
N ALA A 9 -5.87 29.61 2.31
CA ALA A 9 -5.71 30.00 3.71
C ALA A 9 -4.88 28.95 4.47
N ARG A 10 -4.22 29.36 5.54
CA ARG A 10 -3.47 28.47 6.44
C ARG A 10 -4.32 28.05 7.63
N ASP A 11 -4.00 26.88 8.18
CA ASP A 11 -4.52 26.39 9.45
C ASP A 11 -6.06 26.32 9.52
N VAL A 12 -6.69 25.95 8.41
CA VAL A 12 -8.14 25.77 8.30
C VAL A 12 -8.57 24.46 8.97
N THR A 13 -9.61 24.48 9.77
CA THR A 13 -10.23 23.28 10.33
C THR A 13 -11.61 23.04 9.72
N ILE A 14 -11.79 21.84 9.15
CA ILE A 14 -13.07 21.36 8.61
C ILE A 14 -13.46 20.10 9.40
N ARG A 15 -14.57 20.19 10.13
CA ARG A 15 -15.00 19.07 11.00
C ARG A 15 -16.51 18.92 11.12
N GLY A 16 -16.96 17.67 11.33
CA GLY A 16 -18.35 17.35 11.65
C GLY A 16 -19.33 17.58 10.51
N LEU A 17 -18.88 17.56 9.25
CA LEU A 17 -19.69 17.86 8.08
C LEU A 17 -19.95 16.62 7.22
N ILE A 18 -21.04 16.67 6.46
CA ILE A 18 -21.30 15.79 5.32
C ILE A 18 -20.97 16.59 4.05
N ILE A 19 -19.98 16.11 3.28
CA ILE A 19 -19.47 16.76 2.08
C ILE A 19 -19.70 15.80 0.92
N GLU A 20 -20.74 16.02 0.15
CA GLU A 20 -21.16 15.07 -0.90
C GLU A 20 -21.66 15.73 -2.18
N LYS A 21 -21.59 14.98 -3.29
CA LYS A 21 -22.18 15.32 -4.60
C LYS A 21 -21.59 16.57 -5.25
N TYR A 22 -20.33 16.87 -4.96
CA TYR A 22 -19.59 17.92 -5.66
C TYR A 22 -19.07 17.39 -7.01
N ALA A 23 -19.22 18.19 -8.06
CA ALA A 23 -18.77 17.89 -9.39
C ALA A 23 -17.30 18.25 -9.62
N SER A 24 -16.43 17.80 -8.72
CA SER A 24 -14.97 18.02 -8.83
C SER A 24 -14.48 17.38 -10.14
N PRO A 25 -13.71 18.08 -10.98
CA PRO A 25 -13.04 17.44 -12.13
C PRO A 25 -12.08 16.34 -11.70
N ALA A 26 -11.63 15.55 -12.65
CA ALA A 26 -10.51 14.62 -12.44
C ALA A 26 -9.32 15.37 -11.80
N GLN A 27 -8.63 14.73 -10.87
CA GLN A 27 -7.49 15.28 -10.12
C GLN A 27 -7.83 16.43 -9.16
N TYR A 28 -9.09 16.79 -8.97
CA TYR A 28 -9.53 17.81 -8.03
C TYR A 28 -10.36 17.21 -6.90
N GLY A 29 -10.16 17.73 -5.67
CA GLY A 29 -10.89 17.27 -4.49
C GLY A 29 -12.16 18.08 -4.23
N ALA A 30 -13.15 17.47 -3.55
CA ALA A 30 -14.22 18.23 -2.93
C ALA A 30 -13.64 19.18 -1.86
N ILE A 31 -12.62 18.74 -1.14
CA ILE A 31 -11.72 19.56 -0.32
C ILE A 31 -10.42 19.73 -1.09
N HIS A 32 -10.08 20.98 -1.45
CA HIS A 32 -9.00 21.31 -2.36
C HIS A 32 -8.20 22.52 -1.89
N PRO A 33 -7.10 22.33 -1.13
CA PRO A 33 -6.32 23.42 -0.54
C PRO A 33 -5.36 24.05 -1.56
N ARG A 34 -5.84 24.38 -2.76
CA ARG A 34 -4.99 24.94 -3.81
C ARG A 34 -5.78 25.78 -4.80
N VAL A 35 -5.26 26.95 -5.17
CA VAL A 35 -5.79 27.81 -6.24
C VAL A 35 -4.64 28.26 -7.13
N GLY A 36 -4.61 27.79 -8.37
CA GLY A 36 -3.46 28.00 -9.24
C GLY A 36 -2.21 27.39 -8.64
N ASN A 37 -1.16 28.20 -8.46
CA ASN A 37 0.12 27.79 -7.85
C ASN A 37 0.15 28.02 -6.32
N GLU A 38 -0.83 28.67 -5.75
CA GLU A 38 -0.91 28.92 -4.31
C GLU A 38 -1.48 27.72 -3.60
N VAL A 39 -0.94 27.41 -2.40
CA VAL A 39 -1.29 26.22 -1.62
C VAL A 39 -1.61 26.61 -0.18
N GLY A 40 -2.77 26.17 0.31
CA GLY A 40 -3.13 26.24 1.71
C GLY A 40 -2.41 25.16 2.50
N THR A 41 -1.87 25.50 3.66
CA THR A 41 -1.08 24.60 4.50
C THR A 41 -1.69 24.43 5.89
N GLY A 42 -1.36 23.33 6.59
CA GLY A 42 -1.78 23.10 7.95
C GLY A 42 -3.27 22.81 8.13
N TRP A 43 -4.00 22.41 7.09
CA TRP A 43 -5.42 22.13 7.22
C TRP A 43 -5.69 20.88 8.08
N ARG A 44 -6.69 20.94 8.92
CA ARG A 44 -7.19 19.83 9.72
C ARG A 44 -8.56 19.40 9.21
N ILE A 45 -8.63 18.19 8.68
CA ILE A 45 -9.85 17.60 8.15
C ILE A 45 -10.23 16.44 9.06
N GLU A 46 -11.22 16.61 9.92
CA GLU A 46 -11.48 15.61 10.94
C GLU A 46 -12.97 15.35 11.24
N GLY A 47 -13.33 14.08 11.37
CA GLY A 47 -14.70 13.69 11.74
C GLY A 47 -15.75 14.04 10.70
N ASN A 48 -15.42 14.04 9.40
CA ASN A 48 -16.34 14.34 8.31
C ASN A 48 -16.76 13.08 7.56
N ALA A 49 -17.93 13.13 6.91
CA ALA A 49 -18.32 12.21 5.86
C ALA A 49 -18.09 12.86 4.48
N ILE A 50 -17.09 12.41 3.74
CA ILE A 50 -16.69 12.96 2.44
C ILE A 50 -16.96 11.89 1.39
N ARG A 51 -18.09 12.01 0.69
CA ARG A 51 -18.61 10.90 -0.10
C ARG A 51 -19.31 11.34 -1.38
N TRP A 52 -19.32 10.42 -2.36
CA TRP A 52 -20.04 10.56 -3.63
C TRP A 52 -19.70 11.84 -4.41
N ASN A 53 -18.48 12.34 -4.24
CA ASN A 53 -17.96 13.42 -5.05
C ASN A 53 -17.44 12.85 -6.39
N HIS A 54 -17.50 13.61 -7.47
CA HIS A 54 -17.17 13.09 -8.80
C HIS A 54 -15.66 12.83 -9.00
N GLY A 55 -14.80 13.72 -8.52
CA GLY A 55 -13.34 13.54 -8.55
C GLY A 55 -12.82 12.91 -7.26
N CYS A 56 -11.83 13.54 -6.65
CA CYS A 56 -11.26 13.10 -5.38
C CYS A 56 -12.09 13.61 -4.18
N GLY A 57 -12.04 12.91 -3.06
CA GLY A 57 -12.58 13.40 -1.80
C GLY A 57 -11.75 14.55 -1.25
N ILE A 58 -10.47 14.27 -0.95
CA ILE A 58 -9.54 15.21 -0.32
C ILE A 58 -8.25 15.28 -1.14
N ARG A 59 -7.81 16.48 -1.50
CA ARG A 59 -6.44 16.74 -1.98
C ARG A 59 -5.60 17.22 -0.80
N ILE A 60 -4.40 16.68 -0.66
CA ILE A 60 -3.49 17.03 0.42
C ILE A 60 -2.61 18.24 0.09
N ALA A 61 -2.02 18.83 1.11
CA ALA A 61 -0.99 19.85 1.04
C ALA A 61 -0.10 19.78 2.30
N ASP A 62 0.94 20.59 2.37
CA ASP A 62 1.92 20.56 3.46
C ASP A 62 1.28 20.76 4.85
N GLY A 63 1.72 19.95 5.80
CA GLY A 63 1.33 20.03 7.21
C GLY A 63 -0.11 19.63 7.50
N MET A 64 -0.79 18.95 6.57
CA MET A 64 -2.19 18.57 6.77
C MET A 64 -2.33 17.40 7.75
N TYR A 65 -3.39 17.48 8.54
CA TYR A 65 -3.91 16.38 9.35
C TYR A 65 -5.27 15.94 8.83
N ILE A 66 -5.39 14.65 8.48
CA ILE A 66 -6.62 14.06 7.97
C ILE A 66 -6.97 12.87 8.88
N GLY A 67 -7.95 13.03 9.75
CA GLY A 67 -8.24 12.03 10.77
C GLY A 67 -9.72 11.81 11.06
N ARG A 68 -10.07 10.55 11.37
CA ARG A 68 -11.43 10.15 11.77
C ARG A 68 -12.51 10.51 10.75
N ASN A 69 -12.18 10.51 9.45
CA ASN A 69 -13.14 10.77 8.39
C ASN A 69 -13.68 9.48 7.78
N TYR A 70 -14.86 9.56 7.21
CA TYR A 70 -15.48 8.58 6.35
C TYR A 70 -15.35 9.06 4.89
N VAL A 71 -14.32 8.57 4.18
CA VAL A 71 -13.97 9.00 2.82
C VAL A 71 -14.38 7.92 1.83
N VAL A 72 -15.64 7.93 1.40
CA VAL A 72 -16.26 6.77 0.78
C VAL A 72 -17.00 7.10 -0.52
N GLY A 73 -16.81 6.25 -1.52
CA GLY A 73 -17.56 6.35 -2.77
C GLY A 73 -17.28 7.64 -3.53
N ASN A 74 -16.04 8.13 -3.54
CA ASN A 74 -15.66 9.24 -4.41
C ASN A 74 -15.31 8.72 -5.80
N GLY A 75 -15.61 9.49 -6.83
CA GLY A 75 -15.59 9.03 -8.23
C GLY A 75 -14.22 8.59 -8.72
N GLN A 76 -13.16 9.28 -8.33
CA GLN A 76 -11.80 8.94 -8.74
C GLN A 76 -10.98 8.37 -7.59
N MET A 77 -10.87 9.06 -6.47
CA MET A 77 -9.96 8.71 -5.38
C MET A 77 -10.45 9.25 -4.04
N GLY A 78 -10.16 8.54 -2.96
CA GLY A 78 -10.47 9.04 -1.62
C GLY A 78 -9.60 10.22 -1.24
N ILE A 79 -8.30 10.00 -1.09
CA ILE A 79 -7.32 10.99 -0.60
C ILE A 79 -6.07 10.96 -1.49
N GLY A 80 -5.47 12.11 -1.75
CA GLY A 80 -4.17 12.12 -2.44
C GLY A 80 -3.67 13.50 -2.83
N ASP A 81 -2.53 13.54 -3.46
CA ASP A 81 -1.78 14.66 -4.03
C ASP A 81 -0.37 14.82 -3.43
N ILE A 82 0.16 16.03 -3.46
CA ILE A 82 1.49 16.44 -3.04
C ILE A 82 1.39 17.17 -1.70
N GLY A 83 2.23 16.79 -0.73
CA GLY A 83 2.31 17.49 0.56
C GLY A 83 3.36 16.87 1.47
N ASN A 84 4.10 17.70 2.19
CA ASN A 84 5.08 17.27 3.20
C ASN A 84 4.46 17.33 4.60
N ASP A 85 4.99 16.53 5.52
CA ASP A 85 4.54 16.53 6.92
C ASP A 85 3.04 16.24 7.07
N VAL A 86 2.51 15.30 6.28
CA VAL A 86 1.09 14.93 6.25
C VAL A 86 0.83 13.72 7.14
N VAL A 87 -0.23 13.78 7.92
CA VAL A 87 -0.73 12.66 8.73
C VAL A 87 -2.13 12.28 8.28
N VAL A 88 -2.30 11.00 7.91
CA VAL A 88 -3.59 10.39 7.55
C VAL A 88 -3.86 9.26 8.52
N GLU A 89 -4.79 9.44 9.46
CA GLU A 89 -5.01 8.45 10.52
C GLU A 89 -6.47 8.26 10.91
N ASP A 90 -6.80 7.05 11.34
CA ASP A 90 -8.11 6.70 11.86
C ASP A 90 -9.27 6.96 10.87
N ASN A 91 -9.02 6.93 9.55
CA ASN A 91 -10.06 7.12 8.54
C ASN A 91 -10.59 5.77 8.03
N GLU A 92 -11.84 5.77 7.58
CA GLU A 92 -12.34 4.77 6.65
C GLU A 92 -12.23 5.31 5.23
N ILE A 93 -11.53 4.58 4.35
CA ILE A 93 -11.29 4.94 2.95
C ILE A 93 -11.80 3.80 2.07
N ALA A 94 -12.99 3.93 1.52
CA ALA A 94 -13.65 2.80 0.89
C ALA A 94 -14.47 3.13 -0.36
N TRP A 95 -14.65 2.14 -1.22
CA TRP A 95 -15.53 2.21 -2.39
C TRP A 95 -15.20 3.36 -3.35
N ASN A 96 -13.98 3.91 -3.27
CA ASN A 96 -13.56 4.98 -4.16
C ASN A 96 -13.21 4.44 -5.55
N ASN A 97 -13.20 5.32 -6.54
CA ASN A 97 -13.13 5.04 -7.96
C ASN A 97 -14.42 4.36 -8.52
N TYR A 98 -15.58 4.77 -8.06
CA TYR A 98 -16.82 4.24 -8.63
C TYR A 98 -17.04 4.68 -10.08
N ALA A 99 -16.47 5.82 -10.50
CA ALA A 99 -16.64 6.35 -11.86
C ALA A 99 -15.73 5.64 -12.90
N GLY A 100 -14.84 4.74 -12.45
CA GLY A 100 -14.03 3.90 -13.33
C GLY A 100 -12.89 4.62 -14.01
N TYR A 101 -12.22 5.53 -13.31
CA TYR A 101 -10.95 6.09 -13.77
C TYR A 101 -9.86 5.01 -13.80
N ALA A 102 -8.83 5.24 -14.61
CA ALA A 102 -7.70 4.33 -14.76
C ALA A 102 -7.00 4.09 -13.41
N ALA A 103 -7.19 2.88 -12.87
CA ALA A 103 -6.70 2.52 -11.54
C ALA A 103 -5.18 2.41 -11.48
N GLU A 104 -4.55 2.08 -12.60
CA GLU A 104 -3.11 1.97 -12.79
C GLU A 104 -2.42 3.34 -12.90
N TRP A 105 -3.16 4.42 -13.00
CA TRP A 105 -2.62 5.77 -13.12
C TRP A 105 -2.90 6.63 -11.89
N GLU A 106 -4.16 6.93 -11.58
CA GLU A 106 -4.48 7.88 -10.50
C GLU A 106 -5.90 7.69 -9.94
N ALA A 107 -6.23 6.49 -9.49
CA ALA A 107 -7.53 6.21 -8.93
C ALA A 107 -7.47 5.06 -7.91
N GLY A 108 -8.38 5.06 -6.96
CA GLY A 108 -8.46 4.05 -5.90
C GLY A 108 -8.69 4.64 -4.51
N GLY A 109 -8.11 4.04 -3.50
CA GLY A 109 -8.25 4.47 -2.11
C GLY A 109 -7.51 5.77 -1.85
N ALA A 110 -6.18 5.73 -1.84
CA ALA A 110 -5.34 6.91 -1.66
C ALA A 110 -4.06 6.83 -2.49
N LYS A 111 -3.64 7.97 -3.07
CA LYS A 111 -2.37 8.10 -3.80
C LYS A 111 -1.63 9.37 -3.41
N PHE A 112 -0.39 9.22 -2.95
CA PHE A 112 0.48 10.28 -2.47
C PHE A 112 1.68 10.42 -3.40
N VAL A 113 2.03 11.65 -3.79
CA VAL A 113 3.07 11.94 -4.76
C VAL A 113 4.02 13.00 -4.22
N LYS A 114 5.33 12.77 -4.34
CA LYS A 114 6.37 13.73 -3.93
C LYS A 114 6.25 14.19 -2.48
N THR A 115 5.84 13.29 -1.58
CA THR A 115 5.71 13.59 -0.16
C THR A 115 7.04 13.37 0.57
N ASN A 116 7.25 14.11 1.63
CA ASN A 116 8.32 13.87 2.60
C ASN A 116 7.72 13.86 4.01
N ARG A 117 8.05 12.84 4.81
CA ARG A 117 7.52 12.60 6.17
C ARG A 117 5.98 12.42 6.18
N LEU A 118 5.48 11.59 5.24
CA LEU A 118 4.10 11.13 5.24
C LEU A 118 3.91 10.01 6.27
N VAL A 119 2.88 10.13 7.10
CA VAL A 119 2.45 9.08 8.04
C VAL A 119 1.02 8.67 7.73
N VAL A 120 0.81 7.40 7.39
CA VAL A 120 -0.50 6.80 7.12
C VAL A 120 -0.72 5.68 8.12
N ARG A 121 -1.63 5.87 9.09
CA ARG A 121 -1.78 4.89 10.17
C ARG A 121 -3.20 4.72 10.68
N ARG A 122 -3.48 3.51 11.17
CA ARG A 122 -4.77 3.13 11.77
C ARG A 122 -5.98 3.42 10.87
N ASN A 123 -5.80 3.38 9.55
CA ASN A 123 -6.90 3.54 8.61
C ASN A 123 -7.52 2.18 8.28
N TYR A 124 -8.83 2.16 8.05
CA TYR A 124 -9.54 1.06 7.44
C TYR A 124 -9.76 1.35 5.96
N VAL A 125 -9.01 0.64 5.10
CA VAL A 125 -8.95 0.91 3.65
C VAL A 125 -9.48 -0.30 2.90
N HIS A 126 -10.65 -0.18 2.29
CA HIS A 126 -11.27 -1.37 1.72
C HIS A 126 -12.17 -1.12 0.50
N ASN A 127 -12.31 -2.17 -0.30
CA ASN A 127 -13.22 -2.20 -1.46
C ASN A 127 -13.04 -1.03 -2.45
N ASN A 128 -11.85 -0.43 -2.49
CA ASN A 128 -11.55 0.59 -3.48
C ASN A 128 -11.28 -0.06 -4.84
N ARG A 129 -11.76 0.56 -5.91
CA ARG A 129 -11.56 0.07 -7.27
C ARG A 129 -10.22 0.55 -7.84
N GLY A 130 -9.13 0.11 -7.22
CA GLY A 130 -7.75 0.44 -7.48
C GLY A 130 -6.88 0.07 -6.28
N THR A 131 -5.67 0.60 -6.22
CA THR A 131 -4.76 0.41 -5.08
C THR A 131 -5.36 0.97 -3.78
N GLY A 132 -5.18 0.27 -2.68
CA GLY A 132 -5.63 0.72 -1.37
C GLY A 132 -4.89 1.98 -0.91
N LEU A 133 -3.59 1.86 -0.66
CA LEU A 133 -2.68 2.94 -0.27
C LEU A 133 -1.46 2.94 -1.20
N TRP A 134 -1.19 4.07 -1.82
CA TRP A 134 -0.15 4.18 -2.84
C TRP A 134 0.71 5.43 -2.65
N THR A 135 2.01 5.26 -2.54
CA THR A 135 3.01 6.32 -2.72
C THR A 135 3.68 6.15 -4.07
N ASP A 136 3.66 7.17 -4.90
CA ASP A 136 4.20 7.15 -6.26
C ASP A 136 5.00 8.43 -6.54
N ILE A 137 6.15 8.31 -7.16
CA ILE A 137 7.06 9.39 -7.58
C ILE A 137 7.65 10.19 -6.41
N ASP A 138 8.94 10.00 -6.15
CA ASP A 138 9.76 10.84 -5.26
C ASP A 138 9.26 11.00 -3.82
N ASN A 139 8.53 10.02 -3.28
CA ASN A 139 8.23 10.02 -1.85
C ASN A 139 9.45 9.58 -1.05
N ILE A 140 9.63 10.15 0.14
CA ILE A 140 10.73 9.81 1.04
C ILE A 140 10.28 9.92 2.50
N ASN A 141 10.85 9.10 3.41
CA ASN A 141 10.51 9.06 4.83
C ASN A 141 9.02 8.75 5.06
N THR A 142 8.48 7.77 4.35
CA THR A 142 7.08 7.35 4.47
C THR A 142 6.91 6.29 5.56
N ILE A 143 5.84 6.39 6.33
CA ILE A 143 5.46 5.37 7.32
C ILE A 143 4.02 4.91 7.04
N TYR A 144 3.86 3.60 6.83
CA TYR A 144 2.57 2.91 6.81
C TYR A 144 2.50 1.98 8.01
N GLU A 145 1.64 2.27 8.99
CA GLU A 145 1.57 1.45 10.19
C GLU A 145 0.15 1.25 10.73
N PHE A 146 -0.11 0.07 11.25
CA PHE A 146 -1.38 -0.29 11.89
C PHE A 146 -2.61 -0.08 10.99
N ASN A 147 -2.46 -0.09 9.66
CA ASN A 147 -3.60 0.00 8.75
C ASN A 147 -4.24 -1.38 8.57
N HIS A 148 -5.54 -1.38 8.36
CA HIS A 148 -6.33 -2.55 7.97
C HIS A 148 -6.72 -2.35 6.50
N VAL A 149 -6.06 -3.05 5.58
CA VAL A 149 -6.17 -2.84 4.13
C VAL A 149 -6.71 -4.11 3.48
N VAL A 150 -7.96 -4.11 3.08
CA VAL A 150 -8.63 -5.34 2.65
C VAL A 150 -9.50 -5.16 1.39
N ASP A 151 -9.54 -6.22 0.59
CA ASP A 151 -10.47 -6.37 -0.53
C ASP A 151 -10.42 -5.21 -1.55
N ASN A 152 -9.26 -4.56 -1.72
CA ASN A 152 -9.06 -3.56 -2.75
C ASN A 152 -8.77 -4.24 -4.09
N TRP A 153 -9.17 -3.58 -5.19
CA TRP A 153 -9.03 -4.13 -6.54
C TRP A 153 -7.57 -4.27 -6.99
N GLY A 154 -6.72 -3.30 -6.68
CA GLY A 154 -5.29 -3.31 -6.92
C GLY A 154 -4.49 -3.75 -5.68
N PRO A 155 -3.18 -3.48 -5.64
CA PRO A 155 -2.35 -3.73 -4.47
C PRO A 155 -2.93 -3.17 -3.18
N GLY A 156 -2.65 -3.82 -2.05
CA GLY A 156 -3.06 -3.30 -0.75
C GLY A 156 -2.28 -2.03 -0.41
N ILE A 157 -0.96 -2.17 -0.24
CA ILE A 157 -0.01 -1.05 -0.06
C ILE A 157 1.00 -1.12 -1.19
N GLN A 158 1.19 -0.01 -1.91
CA GLN A 158 2.19 0.12 -2.98
C GLN A 158 3.13 1.29 -2.69
N HIS A 159 4.43 1.03 -2.71
CA HIS A 159 5.48 2.05 -2.63
C HIS A 159 6.32 1.99 -3.90
N GLU A 160 6.11 2.95 -4.79
CA GLU A 160 6.60 2.93 -6.16
C GLU A 160 7.49 4.14 -6.46
N ILE A 161 8.60 3.91 -7.20
CA ILE A 161 9.56 4.95 -7.63
C ILE A 161 9.79 6.01 -6.54
N SER A 162 10.13 5.51 -5.37
CA SER A 162 10.21 6.29 -4.13
C SER A 162 11.40 5.80 -3.27
N TYR A 163 11.56 6.37 -2.09
CA TYR A 163 12.74 6.15 -1.24
C TYR A 163 12.32 5.99 0.22
N ASP A 164 13.18 5.47 1.04
CA ASP A 164 13.14 5.43 2.50
C ASP A 164 11.71 5.32 3.08
N ALA A 165 11.25 4.10 3.30
CA ALA A 165 9.93 3.87 3.88
C ALA A 165 9.95 2.75 4.91
N VAL A 166 8.99 2.81 5.84
CA VAL A 166 8.70 1.74 6.79
C VAL A 166 7.25 1.32 6.63
N ILE A 167 7.02 0.03 6.36
CA ILE A 167 5.69 -0.58 6.22
C ILE A 167 5.56 -1.65 7.30
N ARG A 168 4.84 -1.34 8.40
CA ARG A 168 4.84 -2.22 9.58
C ARG A 168 3.50 -2.33 10.28
N HIS A 169 3.29 -3.46 10.97
CA HIS A 169 2.12 -3.71 11.80
C HIS A 169 0.79 -3.52 11.06
N ASN A 170 0.78 -3.71 9.73
CA ASN A 170 -0.44 -3.63 8.94
C ASN A 170 -1.08 -5.02 8.83
N TYR A 171 -2.40 -5.03 8.75
CA TYR A 171 -3.19 -6.20 8.39
C TYR A 171 -3.67 -6.05 6.94
N LEU A 172 -3.25 -6.96 6.07
CA LEU A 172 -3.62 -6.93 4.66
C LEU A 172 -4.27 -8.27 4.26
N ARG A 173 -5.41 -8.19 3.57
CA ARG A 173 -6.12 -9.38 3.12
C ARG A 173 -6.92 -9.12 1.85
N GLY A 174 -6.89 -10.09 0.92
CA GLY A 174 -7.79 -10.12 -0.23
C GLY A 174 -7.65 -8.95 -1.21
N ASN A 175 -6.52 -8.24 -1.17
CA ASN A 175 -6.24 -7.22 -2.17
C ASN A 175 -5.74 -7.85 -3.47
N GLY A 176 -5.78 -7.11 -4.58
CA GLY A 176 -5.27 -7.55 -5.87
C GLY A 176 -6.27 -8.29 -6.73
N ARG A 177 -7.56 -8.16 -6.46
CA ARG A 177 -8.62 -8.86 -7.21
C ARG A 177 -8.63 -8.56 -8.71
N GLY A 178 -8.16 -7.39 -9.12
CA GLY A 178 -8.07 -7.00 -10.53
C GLY A 178 -6.66 -7.00 -11.09
N GLY A 179 -5.68 -7.44 -10.33
CA GLY A 179 -4.27 -7.49 -10.73
C GLY A 179 -3.85 -8.89 -11.19
N ASP A 180 -4.47 -9.39 -12.25
CA ASP A 180 -4.33 -10.79 -12.69
C ASP A 180 -3.01 -11.12 -13.38
N ALA A 181 -2.22 -10.11 -13.75
CA ALA A 181 -0.99 -10.32 -14.48
C ALA A 181 0.23 -10.07 -13.58
N TRP A 182 1.17 -10.99 -13.62
CA TRP A 182 2.45 -10.95 -12.93
C TRP A 182 2.25 -10.74 -11.41
N VAL A 183 2.78 -9.68 -10.81
CA VAL A 183 2.76 -9.44 -9.35
C VAL A 183 1.93 -8.20 -8.94
N TRP A 184 1.10 -7.71 -9.87
CA TRP A 184 0.31 -6.48 -9.65
C TRP A 184 -0.87 -6.65 -8.68
N GLY A 185 -1.09 -7.87 -8.21
CA GLY A 185 -2.08 -8.18 -7.18
C GLY A 185 -1.52 -8.25 -5.76
N SER A 186 -0.31 -7.76 -5.51
CA SER A 186 0.38 -7.95 -4.23
C SER A 186 -0.34 -7.27 -3.07
N GLN A 187 -0.30 -7.92 -1.90
CA GLN A 187 -0.76 -7.29 -0.67
C GLN A 187 0.16 -6.12 -0.30
N ILE A 188 1.47 -6.29 -0.40
CA ILE A 188 2.46 -5.22 -0.29
C ILE A 188 3.38 -5.27 -1.51
N LEU A 189 3.48 -4.16 -2.22
CA LEU A 189 4.30 -4.01 -3.43
C LEU A 189 5.31 -2.88 -3.25
N VAL A 190 6.59 -3.22 -3.25
CA VAL A 190 7.71 -2.27 -3.27
C VAL A 190 8.32 -2.29 -4.65
N GLN A 191 8.08 -1.25 -5.44
CA GLN A 191 8.45 -1.21 -6.85
C GLN A 191 9.44 -0.08 -7.14
N ASN A 192 10.60 -0.42 -7.72
CA ASN A 192 11.61 0.56 -8.08
C ASN A 192 11.94 1.55 -6.94
N SER A 193 11.96 1.06 -5.72
CA SER A 193 12.18 1.84 -4.51
C SER A 193 13.32 1.28 -3.69
N GLN A 194 13.98 2.11 -2.92
CA GLN A 194 15.17 1.74 -2.16
C GLN A 194 15.07 2.13 -0.69
N ASN A 195 15.80 1.40 0.18
CA ASN A 195 15.84 1.59 1.62
C ASN A 195 14.45 1.44 2.26
N VAL A 196 13.69 0.43 1.84
CA VAL A 196 12.35 0.15 2.38
C VAL A 196 12.44 -1.01 3.37
N GLU A 197 11.90 -0.81 4.56
CA GLU A 197 11.75 -1.84 5.57
C GLU A 197 10.29 -2.27 5.67
N VAL A 198 10.03 -3.58 5.48
CA VAL A 198 8.68 -4.17 5.53
C VAL A 198 8.68 -5.22 6.63
N HIS A 199 8.02 -4.92 7.77
CA HIS A 199 8.12 -5.81 8.92
C HIS A 199 6.87 -5.87 9.79
N ASP A 200 6.73 -6.96 10.53
CA ASP A 200 5.64 -7.19 11.49
C ASP A 200 4.22 -7.01 10.86
N ASN A 201 4.08 -7.28 9.57
CA ASN A 201 2.78 -7.25 8.90
C ASN A 201 2.14 -8.65 8.90
N TYR A 202 0.81 -8.68 8.99
CA TYR A 202 0.01 -9.87 8.66
C TYR A 202 -0.55 -9.72 7.25
N VAL A 203 -0.23 -10.69 6.40
CA VAL A 203 -0.54 -10.67 4.98
C VAL A 203 -1.28 -11.94 4.60
N GLU A 204 -2.52 -11.85 4.14
CA GLU A 204 -3.31 -12.99 3.69
C GLU A 204 -3.63 -12.89 2.20
N VAL A 205 -3.12 -13.84 1.43
CA VAL A 205 -3.37 -13.99 -0.02
C VAL A 205 -4.63 -14.83 -0.21
N ASN A 206 -5.53 -14.38 -1.08
CA ASN A 206 -6.78 -15.07 -1.39
C ASN A 206 -6.53 -16.46 -2.02
N GLU A 207 -7.55 -17.32 -2.03
CA GLU A 207 -7.46 -18.66 -2.62
C GLU A 207 -7.16 -18.61 -4.12
N ASP A 208 -7.76 -17.66 -4.84
CA ASP A 208 -7.84 -17.61 -6.30
C ASP A 208 -7.07 -16.45 -6.94
N TYR A 209 -6.63 -15.43 -6.17
CA TYR A 209 -5.98 -14.23 -6.71
C TYR A 209 -5.07 -13.54 -5.71
N GLY A 210 -4.27 -12.61 -6.23
CA GLY A 210 -3.36 -11.78 -5.45
C GLY A 210 -2.04 -12.48 -5.12
N ASP A 211 -1.10 -11.69 -4.63
CA ASP A 211 0.24 -12.11 -4.23
C ASP A 211 0.56 -11.64 -2.81
N GLY A 212 1.64 -12.14 -2.22
CA GLY A 212 2.09 -11.76 -0.90
C GLY A 212 2.80 -10.40 -0.87
N ILE A 213 4.07 -10.41 -0.47
CA ILE A 213 4.96 -9.24 -0.44
C ILE A 213 5.92 -9.35 -1.61
N PHE A 214 6.00 -8.31 -2.45
CA PHE A 214 6.91 -8.30 -3.59
C PHE A 214 7.82 -7.09 -3.63
N LEU A 215 9.09 -7.35 -3.99
CA LEU A 215 10.08 -6.37 -4.41
C LEU A 215 10.19 -6.44 -5.94
N VAL A 216 9.86 -5.35 -6.64
CA VAL A 216 9.82 -5.35 -8.10
C VAL A 216 10.81 -4.34 -8.69
N TYR A 217 11.54 -4.78 -9.72
CA TYR A 217 12.44 -3.90 -10.45
C TYR A 217 12.12 -3.86 -11.94
N GLN A 218 11.88 -2.65 -12.42
CA GLN A 218 11.62 -2.33 -13.82
C GLN A 218 12.47 -1.13 -14.27
N ARG A 219 12.48 -0.83 -15.55
CA ARG A 219 13.18 0.35 -16.07
C ARG A 219 12.33 1.62 -15.86
N ARG A 220 12.66 2.43 -14.85
CA ARG A 220 11.88 3.61 -14.46
C ARG A 220 12.70 4.92 -14.42
N GLY A 221 14.01 4.89 -14.71
CA GLY A 221 14.86 6.09 -14.73
C GLY A 221 15.27 6.58 -13.35
N SER A 222 15.20 7.88 -13.10
CA SER A 222 15.67 8.52 -11.87
C SER A 222 14.73 9.63 -11.42
N GLY A 223 14.71 9.90 -10.13
CA GLY A 223 13.94 10.95 -9.51
C GLY A 223 14.80 11.96 -8.77
N ARG A 224 14.17 12.71 -7.88
CA ARG A 224 14.79 13.81 -7.12
C ARG A 224 15.94 13.35 -6.22
N TYR A 225 15.85 12.12 -5.66
CA TYR A 225 16.78 11.61 -4.67
C TYR A 225 17.70 10.51 -5.22
N GLY A 226 17.72 10.30 -6.54
CA GLY A 226 18.58 9.33 -7.21
C GLY A 226 17.84 8.40 -8.17
N PRO A 227 18.49 7.32 -8.62
CA PRO A 227 17.86 6.35 -9.53
C PRO A 227 16.72 5.60 -8.86
N TYR A 228 15.67 5.31 -9.64
CA TYR A 228 14.57 4.45 -9.22
C TYR A 228 14.97 2.98 -9.38
N ILE A 229 15.65 2.46 -8.37
CA ILE A 229 16.15 1.08 -8.33
C ILE A 229 15.64 0.37 -7.08
N THR A 230 15.49 -0.93 -7.18
CA THR A 230 15.06 -1.77 -6.05
C THR A 230 16.28 -2.35 -5.37
N VAL A 231 16.78 -1.65 -4.34
CA VAL A 231 17.97 -2.03 -3.58
C VAL A 231 17.84 -1.70 -2.09
N ASN A 232 18.61 -2.37 -1.25
CA ASN A 232 18.64 -2.17 0.20
C ASN A 232 17.28 -2.33 0.89
N ASN A 233 16.39 -3.17 0.36
CA ASN A 233 15.10 -3.41 0.97
C ASN A 233 15.16 -4.63 1.89
N TRP A 234 14.51 -4.52 3.03
CA TRP A 234 14.48 -5.59 4.03
C TRP A 234 13.06 -5.98 4.40
N VAL A 235 12.69 -7.21 4.09
CA VAL A 235 11.39 -7.82 4.39
C VAL A 235 11.58 -8.84 5.51
N HIS A 236 11.04 -8.57 6.71
CA HIS A 236 11.30 -9.45 7.86
C HIS A 236 10.17 -9.46 8.90
N HIS A 237 10.12 -10.52 9.69
CA HIS A 237 9.14 -10.70 10.76
C HIS A 237 7.67 -10.53 10.30
N ASN A 238 7.40 -10.75 9.01
CA ASN A 238 6.03 -10.75 8.51
C ASN A 238 5.44 -12.15 8.63
N GLU A 239 4.13 -12.24 8.76
CA GLU A 239 3.38 -13.48 8.62
C GLU A 239 2.61 -13.43 7.29
N VAL A 240 2.93 -14.35 6.37
CA VAL A 240 2.29 -14.46 5.04
C VAL A 240 1.50 -15.75 4.93
N VAL A 241 0.20 -15.61 4.71
CA VAL A 241 -0.75 -16.73 4.67
C VAL A 241 -1.31 -16.90 3.26
N PHE A 242 -1.01 -18.00 2.62
CA PHE A 242 -1.61 -18.38 1.33
C PHE A 242 -2.82 -19.28 1.57
N LYS A 243 -4.02 -18.80 1.30
CA LYS A 243 -5.25 -19.56 1.53
C LYS A 243 -5.42 -20.72 0.53
N GLY A 244 -4.91 -20.56 -0.68
CA GLY A 244 -5.06 -21.52 -1.76
C GLY A 244 -3.86 -21.61 -2.70
N ASN A 245 -4.17 -21.89 -3.96
CA ASN A 245 -3.15 -22.11 -4.99
C ASN A 245 -2.62 -20.83 -5.62
N ALA A 246 -3.35 -19.72 -5.52
CA ALA A 246 -2.94 -18.45 -6.11
C ALA A 246 -1.74 -17.84 -5.40
N GLY A 247 -1.05 -16.98 -6.14
CA GLY A 247 -0.03 -16.06 -5.67
C GLY A 247 1.30 -16.67 -5.24
N THR A 248 2.27 -15.78 -5.20
CA THR A 248 3.62 -16.01 -4.71
C THR A 248 4.07 -14.84 -3.83
N THR A 249 5.30 -14.89 -3.31
CA THR A 249 5.94 -13.79 -2.57
C THR A 249 7.43 -13.79 -2.88
N GLY A 250 8.08 -12.62 -2.86
CA GLY A 250 9.52 -12.56 -3.12
C GLY A 250 9.96 -11.36 -3.93
N ALA A 251 10.74 -11.57 -4.98
CA ALA A 251 11.27 -10.51 -5.82
C ALA A 251 11.24 -10.89 -7.31
N ALA A 252 10.81 -9.95 -8.14
CA ALA A 252 10.68 -10.12 -9.59
C ALA A 252 11.22 -8.90 -10.35
N ALA A 253 11.82 -9.15 -11.52
CA ALA A 253 12.28 -8.10 -12.43
C ALA A 253 11.94 -8.47 -13.87
N ASP A 254 11.61 -7.46 -14.68
CA ASP A 254 11.44 -7.63 -16.13
C ASP A 254 12.70 -7.32 -16.93
N PHE A 255 13.71 -6.69 -16.30
CA PHE A 255 15.04 -6.46 -16.89
C PHE A 255 16.09 -6.33 -15.78
N ASP A 256 17.39 -6.42 -16.13
CA ASP A 256 18.53 -6.21 -15.20
C ASP A 256 18.33 -6.92 -13.85
N HIS A 257 18.12 -8.21 -13.91
CA HIS A 257 17.89 -9.06 -12.75
C HIS A 257 19.00 -8.94 -11.70
N GLU A 258 20.25 -8.70 -12.12
CA GLU A 258 21.38 -8.61 -11.20
C GLU A 258 21.27 -7.41 -10.26
N THR A 259 20.80 -6.25 -10.70
CA THR A 259 20.56 -5.10 -9.80
C THR A 259 19.58 -5.45 -8.68
N LEU A 260 18.50 -6.18 -8.99
CA LEU A 260 17.54 -6.62 -7.96
C LEU A 260 18.20 -7.63 -6.99
N TYR A 261 18.85 -8.66 -7.51
CA TYR A 261 19.30 -9.79 -6.68
C TYR A 261 20.64 -9.57 -5.99
N SER A 262 21.49 -8.67 -6.48
CA SER A 262 22.75 -8.27 -5.84
C SER A 262 22.65 -6.96 -5.07
N GLY A 263 21.53 -6.25 -5.15
CA GLY A 263 21.30 -4.93 -4.57
C GLY A 263 20.97 -4.92 -3.07
N ASN A 264 21.45 -5.91 -2.31
CA ASN A 264 21.22 -6.02 -0.86
C ASN A 264 19.73 -6.08 -0.46
N ASN A 265 18.88 -6.61 -1.33
CA ASN A 265 17.50 -6.93 -0.98
C ASN A 265 17.48 -8.28 -0.24
N ARG A 266 16.69 -8.38 0.82
CA ARG A 266 16.67 -9.58 1.64
C ARG A 266 15.32 -9.84 2.31
N PHE A 267 15.00 -11.10 2.40
CA PHE A 267 13.93 -11.64 3.24
C PHE A 267 14.57 -12.40 4.40
N ASN A 268 14.10 -12.18 5.64
CA ASN A 268 14.59 -12.93 6.78
C ASN A 268 13.60 -12.93 7.95
N ASN A 269 13.56 -14.03 8.71
CA ASN A 269 12.66 -14.19 9.86
C ASN A 269 11.15 -14.02 9.52
N ASN A 270 10.72 -14.25 8.28
CA ASN A 270 9.30 -14.28 7.97
C ASN A 270 8.70 -15.65 8.26
N GLY A 271 7.42 -15.68 8.60
CA GLY A 271 6.63 -16.89 8.76
C GLY A 271 5.65 -17.07 7.59
N TYR A 272 5.53 -18.30 7.10
CA TYR A 272 4.64 -18.61 5.99
C TYR A 272 3.69 -19.74 6.35
N ARG A 273 2.39 -19.50 6.16
CA ARG A 273 1.38 -20.56 6.22
C ARG A 273 0.91 -20.85 4.80
N VAL A 274 1.07 -22.09 4.37
CA VAL A 274 0.77 -22.53 3.00
C VAL A 274 -0.17 -23.76 3.02
N PRO A 275 -0.90 -24.03 1.94
CA PRO A 275 -1.69 -25.26 1.87
C PRO A 275 -0.81 -26.52 2.01
N ARG A 276 0.38 -26.53 1.40
CA ARG A 276 1.39 -27.58 1.50
C ARG A 276 2.79 -26.96 1.35
N THR A 277 3.75 -27.46 2.09
CA THR A 277 5.14 -26.93 2.12
C THR A 277 5.98 -27.25 0.88
N ASP A 278 5.53 -28.18 0.04
CA ASP A 278 6.17 -28.51 -1.25
C ASP A 278 5.75 -27.60 -2.42
N MET A 279 4.79 -26.68 -2.19
CA MET A 279 4.33 -25.76 -3.23
C MET A 279 5.36 -24.70 -3.58
N ASN A 280 5.33 -24.25 -4.83
CA ASN A 280 6.15 -23.15 -5.33
C ASN A 280 5.48 -21.80 -5.02
N LYS A 281 5.79 -21.23 -3.85
CA LYS A 281 5.18 -19.99 -3.33
C LYS A 281 6.18 -18.85 -3.21
N TRP A 282 7.44 -19.07 -3.50
CA TRP A 282 8.51 -18.07 -3.33
C TRP A 282 9.19 -17.77 -4.67
N GLU A 283 9.42 -16.50 -4.94
CA GLU A 283 10.10 -16.05 -6.15
C GLU A 283 11.41 -15.35 -5.84
N TRP A 284 12.51 -15.95 -6.30
CA TRP A 284 13.84 -15.37 -6.27
C TRP A 284 14.69 -16.02 -7.36
N ARG A 285 15.00 -15.26 -8.43
CA ARG A 285 15.58 -15.84 -9.65
C ARG A 285 14.71 -16.99 -10.21
N GLY A 286 13.42 -16.78 -10.25
CA GLY A 286 12.39 -17.75 -10.62
C GLY A 286 11.62 -18.31 -9.44
N VAL A 287 10.46 -18.90 -9.73
CA VAL A 287 9.52 -19.41 -8.71
C VAL A 287 10.05 -20.73 -8.12
N ARG A 288 10.00 -20.86 -6.79
CA ARG A 288 10.61 -21.94 -6.02
C ARG A 288 9.70 -22.44 -4.90
N ASN A 289 10.00 -23.62 -4.40
CA ASN A 289 9.50 -24.09 -3.09
C ASN A 289 10.32 -23.46 -1.95
N TRP A 290 9.94 -23.72 -0.73
CA TRP A 290 10.59 -23.17 0.48
C TRP A 290 12.10 -23.46 0.55
N ILE A 291 12.51 -24.72 0.37
CA ILE A 291 13.92 -25.10 0.41
C ILE A 291 14.71 -24.37 -0.70
N GLY A 292 14.12 -24.27 -1.88
CA GLY A 292 14.72 -23.54 -3.01
C GLY A 292 14.89 -22.05 -2.72
N PHE A 293 13.98 -21.40 -1.99
CA PHE A 293 14.09 -20.00 -1.59
C PHE A 293 15.21 -19.81 -0.56
N GLN A 294 15.26 -20.66 0.47
CA GLN A 294 16.32 -20.64 1.47
C GLN A 294 17.72 -20.91 0.85
N SER A 295 17.80 -21.75 -0.16
CA SER A 295 19.07 -22.03 -0.87
C SER A 295 19.63 -20.81 -1.62
N GLN A 296 18.80 -19.78 -1.85
CA GLN A 296 19.22 -18.49 -2.40
C GLN A 296 19.64 -17.50 -1.32
N GLY A 297 19.76 -17.95 -0.06
CA GLY A 297 20.11 -17.09 1.09
C GLY A 297 18.96 -16.24 1.61
N GLN A 298 17.73 -16.51 1.15
CA GLN A 298 16.55 -15.77 1.59
C GLN A 298 15.84 -16.52 2.72
N ASP A 299 15.34 -15.81 3.70
CA ASP A 299 14.57 -16.31 4.86
C ASP A 299 15.21 -17.51 5.60
N VAL A 300 16.54 -17.47 5.74
CA VAL A 300 17.30 -18.57 6.37
C VAL A 300 16.83 -18.78 7.82
N ALA A 301 16.43 -17.75 8.52
CA ALA A 301 15.88 -17.82 9.88
C ALA A 301 14.32 -17.79 9.92
N GLY A 302 13.67 -17.84 8.76
CA GLY A 302 12.22 -17.92 8.64
C GLY A 302 11.68 -19.34 8.78
N TRP A 303 10.37 -19.48 8.72
CA TRP A 303 9.70 -20.79 8.75
C TRP A 303 8.56 -20.86 7.73
N ALA A 304 8.27 -22.07 7.26
CA ALA A 304 7.11 -22.36 6.43
C ALA A 304 6.39 -23.62 6.95
N LEU A 305 5.11 -23.48 7.23
CA LEU A 305 4.28 -24.57 7.74
C LEU A 305 3.03 -24.76 6.88
N SER A 306 2.59 -26.02 6.77
CA SER A 306 1.24 -26.25 6.23
C SER A 306 0.19 -25.72 7.20
N HIS A 307 -1.01 -25.38 6.71
CA HIS A 307 -2.13 -24.98 7.57
C HIS A 307 -2.42 -26.00 8.66
N ARG A 308 -2.26 -27.29 8.33
CA ARG A 308 -2.47 -28.39 9.30
C ARG A 308 -1.40 -28.37 10.39
N ASP A 309 -0.12 -28.27 10.01
CA ASP A 309 0.99 -28.32 10.97
C ASP A 309 0.98 -27.10 11.88
N TYR A 310 0.65 -25.93 11.33
CA TYR A 310 0.46 -24.70 12.11
C TYR A 310 -0.65 -24.87 13.16
N ALA A 311 -1.81 -25.41 12.77
CA ALA A 311 -2.92 -25.64 13.67
C ALA A 311 -2.59 -26.64 14.80
N ILE A 312 -1.79 -27.67 14.50
CA ILE A 312 -1.34 -28.64 15.50
C ILE A 312 -0.43 -27.97 16.54
N LEU A 313 0.52 -27.15 16.10
CA LEU A 313 1.45 -26.45 17.00
C LEU A 313 0.74 -25.46 17.90
N THR A 314 -0.15 -24.64 17.37
CA THR A 314 -0.90 -23.63 18.15
C THR A 314 -1.86 -24.27 19.17
N ASN A 315 -2.53 -25.36 18.82
CA ASN A 315 -3.39 -26.10 19.75
C ASN A 315 -2.61 -26.79 20.88
N GLN A 316 -1.37 -27.18 20.64
CA GLN A 316 -0.50 -27.73 21.69
C GLN A 316 -0.05 -26.68 22.71
N GLU A 317 0.18 -25.43 22.26
CA GLU A 317 0.52 -24.31 23.14
C GLU A 317 -0.67 -23.87 24.01
N GLU A 318 -1.89 -23.87 23.48
CA GLU A 318 -3.11 -23.54 24.23
C GLU A 318 -3.50 -24.63 25.24
N GLY A 319 -3.19 -25.88 24.96
CA GLY A 319 -3.44 -27.02 25.88
C GLY A 319 -2.45 -27.12 27.05
N GLN A 320 -1.37 -26.31 27.04
CA GLN A 320 -0.36 -26.28 28.11
C GLN A 320 -0.51 -25.07 29.04
N LYS A 321 -1.46 -24.18 28.82
CA LYS A 321 -1.85 -23.07 29.70
C LYS A 321 -3.12 -23.42 30.50
#